data_1ad6e24c8bc4af00f9e1cf217f44318b
#
_entry.id   1ad6e24c8bc4af00f9e1cf217f44318b
#
_cell.length_a   1.000
_cell.length_b   1.000
_cell.length_c   1.000
_cell.angle_alpha   90.00
_cell.angle_beta   90.00
_cell.angle_gamma   90.00
#
_symmetry.space_group_name_H-M   'P 1'
#
loop_
_entity.id
_entity.type
_entity.pdbx_description
1 polymer ?
#
loop_
_entity_poly.entity_id
_entity_poly.type
_entity_poly.pdbx_seq_one_letter_code
_entity_poly.pdbx_strand_id
1 'polypeptide(L)'
;MSRKEILKSLMCPVRTGAMALMAMCVGAGLVSGAAAADDNPYGLIDAKVISVGTMGDAKPYAFTQADGSFTGFDIELFRNVASRLGFEPDQVIFTGQEFSALMPSVANERFDVAVAAIGTTEARKKTVDFSDGYIAGYLSVLTADKAITSADGLKGKRLGVVQGTLQEIYAAKNFVGTDLVKFPDNNSAVSALNNGTVDAHFLDYEAAKDYGVRYPNLKIAVNIPSFDAPAGFVLRKGNDKLRNALNTALHAAMQDGTWKTLYEKWFPGSPMPDQYLPKK
;
A
#
# COMPACT_ATOMS: atom_id res chain seq x y z
N MET A 1 41.72 -3.47 -61.86
CA MET A 1 42.45 -2.53 -62.77
C MET A 1 42.38 -1.18 -62.08
N SER A 2 43.41 -0.79 -61.46
CA SER A 2 44.66 -0.14 -61.88
C SER A 2 44.47 1.36 -62.05
N ARG A 3 45.09 2.01 -61.08
CA ARG A 3 46.17 3.02 -61.20
C ARG A 3 45.69 4.42 -61.56
N LYS A 4 45.99 5.36 -60.60
CA LYS A 4 47.14 6.30 -60.72
C LYS A 4 46.96 7.38 -61.80
N GLU A 5 47.07 8.55 -61.50
CA GLU A 5 48.10 9.60 -61.29
C GLU A 5 47.50 10.93 -61.79
N ILE A 6 47.86 12.14 -61.53
CA ILE A 6 49.10 12.85 -61.27
C ILE A 6 48.76 14.27 -60.78
N LEU A 7 49.46 14.70 -59.81
CA LEU A 7 50.12 15.99 -59.49
C LEU A 7 50.31 17.00 -60.64
N LYS A 8 50.08 18.26 -60.32
CA LYS A 8 51.02 19.45 -60.55
C LYS A 8 50.20 20.73 -60.32
N SER A 9 50.56 21.53 -59.32
CA SER A 9 51.62 22.53 -59.31
C SER A 9 51.24 23.88 -59.94
N LEU A 10 51.19 24.92 -59.11
CA LEU A 10 52.02 26.09 -59.24
C LEU A 10 51.52 27.29 -58.36
N MET A 11 52.34 27.62 -57.41
CA MET A 11 52.93 28.94 -57.03
C MET A 11 52.03 30.21 -57.01
N CYS A 12 52.18 30.84 -55.84
CA CYS A 12 51.90 32.19 -55.33
C CYS A 12 51.95 33.34 -56.30
N PRO A 13 51.39 34.51 -55.95
CA PRO A 13 52.23 35.43 -55.14
C PRO A 13 51.49 36.16 -53.97
N VAL A 14 52.33 36.55 -53.06
CA VAL A 14 52.11 37.43 -51.91
C VAL A 14 51.59 38.81 -52.34
N ARG A 15 50.57 39.32 -51.57
CA ARG A 15 50.34 40.75 -51.43
C ARG A 15 49.91 41.09 -50.00
N THR A 16 50.78 41.90 -49.38
CA THR A 16 50.63 42.60 -48.12
C THR A 16 49.43 43.51 -48.05
N GLY A 17 48.81 43.57 -46.91
CA GLY A 17 47.96 44.74 -46.56
C GLY A 17 46.95 44.53 -45.44
N ALA A 18 47.25 45.26 -44.34
CA ALA A 18 46.27 45.76 -43.33
C ALA A 18 45.80 44.83 -42.18
N MET A 19 46.41 45.12 -41.04
CA MET A 19 45.92 44.81 -39.70
C MET A 19 44.51 45.38 -39.49
N ALA A 20 43.51 44.53 -39.18
CA ALA A 20 42.28 44.93 -38.52
C ALA A 20 42.20 44.10 -37.24
N LEU A 21 42.32 44.76 -36.08
CA LEU A 21 42.04 44.18 -34.77
C LEU A 21 40.56 43.88 -34.73
N MET A 22 40.18 42.60 -34.73
CA MET A 22 38.88 42.17 -34.46
C MET A 22 38.83 41.61 -33.00
N ALA A 23 38.21 42.39 -32.11
CA ALA A 23 37.96 42.02 -30.72
C ALA A 23 37.06 40.76 -30.70
N MET A 24 37.63 39.63 -30.29
CA MET A 24 36.86 38.40 -29.99
C MET A 24 36.13 38.61 -28.69
N CYS A 25 34.85 38.98 -28.75
CA CYS A 25 33.94 38.80 -27.64
C CYS A 25 33.70 37.29 -27.42
N VAL A 26 34.46 36.74 -26.46
CA VAL A 26 34.15 35.40 -25.93
C VAL A 26 32.82 35.52 -25.14
N GLY A 27 31.71 35.26 -25.81
CA GLY A 27 30.43 35.06 -25.17
C GLY A 27 30.50 33.74 -24.39
N ALA A 28 30.69 33.83 -23.07
CA ALA A 28 30.49 32.73 -22.17
C ALA A 28 28.96 32.38 -22.19
N GLY A 29 28.61 31.50 -23.09
CA GLY A 29 27.29 30.88 -23.07
C GLY A 29 27.16 30.08 -21.76
N LEU A 30 26.38 30.59 -20.81
CA LEU A 30 25.89 29.83 -19.70
C LEU A 30 25.02 28.73 -20.30
N VAL A 31 25.60 27.55 -20.51
CA VAL A 31 24.85 26.32 -20.72
C VAL A 31 24.16 26.03 -19.36
N SER A 32 22.97 26.58 -19.17
CA SER A 32 22.04 26.07 -18.14
C SER A 32 21.80 24.62 -18.50
N GLY A 33 22.54 23.71 -17.87
CA GLY A 33 22.23 22.30 -17.87
C GLY A 33 20.82 22.17 -17.26
N ALA A 34 19.80 22.04 -18.10
CA ALA A 34 18.53 21.51 -17.66
C ALA A 34 18.88 20.13 -17.06
N ALA A 35 18.79 20.02 -15.73
CA ALA A 35 18.82 18.72 -15.09
C ALA A 35 17.72 17.90 -15.79
N ALA A 36 18.10 16.80 -16.43
CA ALA A 36 17.12 15.86 -16.99
C ALA A 36 16.17 15.52 -15.84
N ALA A 37 14.87 15.73 -16.05
CA ALA A 37 13.88 15.33 -15.09
C ALA A 37 14.06 13.81 -14.88
N ASP A 38 14.12 13.38 -13.62
CA ASP A 38 14.18 11.96 -13.28
C ASP A 38 12.86 11.35 -13.77
N ASP A 39 12.92 10.56 -14.84
CA ASP A 39 11.73 9.94 -15.45
C ASP A 39 11.03 8.97 -14.48
N ASN A 40 11.65 8.62 -13.36
CA ASN A 40 11.11 7.77 -12.31
C ASN A 40 11.39 8.35 -10.91
N PRO A 41 10.77 9.48 -10.54
CA PRO A 41 11.07 10.20 -9.30
C PRO A 41 10.78 9.38 -8.04
N TYR A 42 9.89 8.39 -8.12
CA TYR A 42 9.48 7.55 -7.01
C TYR A 42 10.15 6.17 -6.97
N GLY A 43 11.00 5.84 -7.97
CA GLY A 43 11.66 4.53 -8.07
C GLY A 43 10.67 3.38 -8.17
N LEU A 44 9.63 3.54 -8.99
CA LEU A 44 8.62 2.51 -9.27
C LEU A 44 9.16 1.41 -10.17
N ILE A 45 8.49 0.27 -10.20
CA ILE A 45 8.80 -0.85 -11.11
C ILE A 45 8.58 -0.41 -12.57
N ASP A 46 7.47 0.28 -12.84
CA ASP A 46 7.20 1.00 -14.09
C ASP A 46 6.97 2.47 -13.75
N ALA A 47 7.77 3.37 -14.33
CA ALA A 47 7.70 4.81 -14.08
C ALA A 47 6.33 5.45 -14.40
N LYS A 48 5.49 4.79 -15.20
CA LYS A 48 4.20 5.32 -15.68
C LYS A 48 3.00 4.91 -14.83
N VAL A 49 3.13 3.86 -14.03
CA VAL A 49 2.03 3.32 -13.24
C VAL A 49 2.51 2.95 -11.84
N ILE A 50 1.62 3.03 -10.85
CA ILE A 50 1.88 2.50 -9.52
C ILE A 50 1.10 1.19 -9.37
N SER A 51 1.83 0.09 -9.18
CA SER A 51 1.27 -1.24 -9.02
C SER A 51 0.98 -1.52 -7.54
N VAL A 52 -0.26 -1.96 -7.25
CA VAL A 52 -0.77 -2.09 -5.89
C VAL A 52 -1.32 -3.49 -5.65
N GLY A 53 -0.71 -4.23 -4.72
CA GLY A 53 -1.25 -5.48 -4.20
C GLY A 53 -2.31 -5.21 -3.13
N THR A 54 -3.44 -5.92 -3.17
CA THR A 54 -4.52 -5.75 -2.17
C THR A 54 -5.27 -7.05 -1.92
N MET A 55 -6.13 -7.07 -0.91
CA MET A 55 -7.11 -8.14 -0.69
C MET A 55 -8.43 -7.83 -1.42
N GLY A 56 -9.24 -8.87 -1.65
CA GLY A 56 -10.55 -8.75 -2.30
C GLY A 56 -11.75 -9.02 -1.40
N ASP A 57 -11.57 -9.25 -0.10
CA ASP A 57 -12.62 -9.75 0.79
C ASP A 57 -12.61 -9.14 2.21
N ALA A 58 -11.87 -8.07 2.43
CA ALA A 58 -11.76 -7.39 3.72
C ALA A 58 -12.62 -6.11 3.79
N LYS A 59 -13.92 -6.21 3.50
CA LYS A 59 -14.85 -5.08 3.64
C LYS A 59 -14.95 -4.65 5.13
N PRO A 60 -14.92 -3.33 5.43
CA PRO A 60 -15.02 -2.18 4.52
C PRO A 60 -13.66 -1.63 4.05
N TYR A 61 -12.53 -2.28 4.34
CA TYR A 61 -11.17 -1.78 4.02
C TYR A 61 -10.82 -1.93 2.54
N ALA A 62 -10.74 -3.17 2.05
CA ALA A 62 -10.41 -3.49 0.66
C ALA A 62 -11.20 -4.72 0.20
N PHE A 63 -12.02 -4.57 -0.82
CA PHE A 63 -12.84 -5.67 -1.33
C PHE A 63 -13.18 -5.50 -2.81
N THR A 64 -13.53 -6.62 -3.44
CA THR A 64 -13.92 -6.68 -4.85
C THR A 64 -15.43 -6.46 -5.00
N GLN A 65 -15.83 -5.59 -5.90
CA GLN A 65 -17.22 -5.37 -6.31
C GLN A 65 -17.68 -6.42 -7.32
N ALA A 66 -18.97 -6.45 -7.63
CA ALA A 66 -19.56 -7.38 -8.58
C ALA A 66 -19.00 -7.23 -10.02
N ASP A 67 -18.52 -6.05 -10.38
CA ASP A 67 -17.88 -5.75 -11.67
C ASP A 67 -16.39 -6.10 -11.71
N GLY A 68 -15.85 -6.66 -10.62
CA GLY A 68 -14.43 -7.01 -10.48
C GLY A 68 -13.53 -5.85 -10.04
N SER A 69 -14.04 -4.63 -9.90
CA SER A 69 -13.26 -3.49 -9.41
C SER A 69 -13.02 -3.56 -7.91
N PHE A 70 -11.88 -2.99 -7.45
CA PHE A 70 -11.58 -2.86 -6.02
C PHE A 70 -12.13 -1.55 -5.47
N THR A 71 -12.67 -1.62 -4.25
CA THR A 71 -13.18 -0.49 -3.48
C THR A 71 -13.00 -0.71 -1.97
N GLY A 72 -13.35 0.28 -1.16
CA GLY A 72 -13.20 0.28 0.28
C GLY A 72 -12.37 1.47 0.76
N PHE A 73 -12.31 1.64 2.07
CA PHE A 73 -11.60 2.75 2.70
C PHE A 73 -10.14 2.85 2.24
N ASP A 74 -9.42 1.74 2.31
CA ASP A 74 -8.00 1.67 1.94
C ASP A 74 -7.77 2.00 0.47
N ILE A 75 -8.63 1.45 -0.40
CA ILE A 75 -8.55 1.64 -1.85
C ILE A 75 -8.81 3.10 -2.23
N GLU A 76 -9.87 3.70 -1.67
CA GLU A 76 -10.22 5.08 -1.98
C GLU A 76 -9.22 6.07 -1.39
N LEU A 77 -8.72 5.81 -0.17
CA LEU A 77 -7.66 6.61 0.44
C LEU A 77 -6.38 6.55 -0.40
N PHE A 78 -5.96 5.34 -0.81
CA PHE A 78 -4.76 5.20 -1.62
C PHE A 78 -4.91 5.87 -3.00
N ARG A 79 -6.06 5.73 -3.67
CA ARG A 79 -6.34 6.48 -4.93
C ARG A 79 -6.20 7.98 -4.74
N ASN A 80 -6.74 8.53 -3.64
CA ASN A 80 -6.59 9.95 -3.34
C ASN A 80 -5.12 10.32 -3.08
N VAL A 81 -4.39 9.53 -2.32
CA VAL A 81 -2.96 9.73 -2.07
C VAL A 81 -2.16 9.67 -3.38
N ALA A 82 -2.40 8.68 -4.24
CA ALA A 82 -1.74 8.55 -5.54
C ALA A 82 -2.05 9.72 -6.48
N SER A 83 -3.29 10.21 -6.51
CA SER A 83 -3.66 11.38 -7.32
C SER A 83 -2.90 12.66 -6.90
N ARG A 84 -2.58 12.80 -5.61
CA ARG A 84 -1.74 13.91 -5.11
C ARG A 84 -0.27 13.79 -5.52
N LEU A 85 0.18 12.60 -5.91
CA LEU A 85 1.48 12.36 -6.51
C LEU A 85 1.50 12.56 -8.03
N GLY A 86 0.33 12.88 -8.63
CA GLY A 86 0.18 13.11 -10.06
C GLY A 86 -0.25 11.88 -10.88
N PHE A 87 -0.65 10.77 -10.23
CA PHE A 87 -1.15 9.58 -10.92
C PHE A 87 -2.64 9.74 -11.28
N GLU A 88 -2.97 9.52 -12.52
CA GLU A 88 -4.36 9.42 -12.99
C GLU A 88 -4.98 8.08 -12.54
N PRO A 89 -6.32 7.97 -12.49
CA PRO A 89 -6.99 6.76 -12.00
C PRO A 89 -6.61 5.46 -12.71
N ASP A 90 -6.32 5.50 -14.03
CA ASP A 90 -5.89 4.38 -14.85
C ASP A 90 -4.40 4.04 -14.69
N GLN A 91 -3.63 4.89 -14.04
CA GLN A 91 -2.23 4.65 -13.67
C GLN A 91 -2.09 3.99 -12.29
N VAL A 92 -3.18 3.78 -11.53
CA VAL A 92 -3.17 3.10 -10.23
C VAL A 92 -3.77 1.71 -10.40
N ILE A 93 -2.91 0.69 -10.55
CA ILE A 93 -3.30 -0.67 -10.91
C ILE A 93 -3.39 -1.54 -9.67
N PHE A 94 -4.61 -1.90 -9.26
CA PHE A 94 -4.84 -2.82 -8.16
C PHE A 94 -4.90 -4.26 -8.63
N THR A 95 -4.23 -5.15 -7.88
CA THR A 95 -4.25 -6.61 -8.13
C THR A 95 -4.55 -7.33 -6.82
N GLY A 96 -5.55 -8.21 -6.85
CA GLY A 96 -5.93 -9.02 -5.69
C GLY A 96 -4.93 -10.15 -5.43
N GLN A 97 -4.60 -10.34 -4.15
CA GLN A 97 -3.70 -11.39 -3.70
C GLN A 97 -4.05 -11.83 -2.28
N GLU A 98 -3.67 -13.05 -1.89
CA GLU A 98 -3.75 -13.50 -0.50
C GLU A 98 -2.89 -12.63 0.42
N PHE A 99 -3.36 -12.36 1.63
CA PHE A 99 -2.69 -11.47 2.57
C PHE A 99 -1.24 -11.90 2.85
N SER A 100 -1.00 -13.20 3.03
CA SER A 100 0.33 -13.76 3.31
C SER A 100 1.37 -13.49 2.21
N ALA A 101 0.92 -13.28 0.98
CA ALA A 101 1.77 -13.04 -0.17
C ALA A 101 2.00 -11.55 -0.47
N LEU A 102 1.24 -10.62 0.13
CA LEU A 102 1.33 -9.18 -0.17
C LEU A 102 2.73 -8.60 0.14
N MET A 103 3.21 -8.77 1.38
CA MET A 103 4.52 -8.24 1.78
C MET A 103 5.68 -8.90 1.03
N PRO A 104 5.72 -10.24 0.86
CA PRO A 104 6.71 -10.87 -0.01
C PRO A 104 6.67 -10.36 -1.46
N SER A 105 5.49 -10.09 -2.02
CA SER A 105 5.37 -9.56 -3.38
C SER A 105 5.94 -8.16 -3.51
N VAL A 106 5.74 -7.28 -2.53
CA VAL A 106 6.37 -5.95 -2.47
C VAL A 106 7.88 -6.06 -2.30
N ALA A 107 8.35 -6.91 -1.37
CA ALA A 107 9.78 -7.11 -1.14
C ALA A 107 10.53 -7.65 -2.39
N ASN A 108 9.83 -8.43 -3.24
CA ASN A 108 10.36 -9.00 -4.48
C ASN A 108 9.97 -8.18 -5.73
N GLU A 109 9.60 -6.93 -5.56
CA GLU A 109 9.32 -5.99 -6.66
C GLU A 109 8.24 -6.49 -7.65
N ARG A 110 7.22 -7.20 -7.17
CA ARG A 110 6.02 -7.54 -7.96
C ARG A 110 4.96 -6.45 -7.88
N PHE A 111 4.96 -5.70 -6.77
CA PHE A 111 4.15 -4.51 -6.55
C PHE A 111 5.02 -3.39 -5.97
N ASP A 112 4.70 -2.16 -6.31
CA ASP A 112 5.31 -0.97 -5.70
C ASP A 112 4.82 -0.79 -4.27
N VAL A 113 3.53 -1.06 -4.05
CA VAL A 113 2.84 -0.86 -2.76
C VAL A 113 1.91 -2.03 -2.47
N ALA A 114 1.68 -2.36 -1.19
CA ALA A 114 0.53 -3.16 -0.77
C ALA A 114 -0.37 -2.36 0.17
N VAL A 115 -1.70 -2.50 -0.05
CA VAL A 115 -2.75 -1.72 0.61
C VAL A 115 -3.89 -2.66 1.03
N ALA A 116 -3.96 -3.04 2.30
CA ALA A 116 -4.94 -3.99 2.83
C ALA A 116 -5.01 -3.96 4.37
N ALA A 117 -5.16 -2.78 4.99
CA ALA A 117 -5.16 -2.56 6.44
C ALA A 117 -3.97 -3.26 7.15
N ILE A 118 -2.78 -3.21 6.54
CA ILE A 118 -1.62 -3.98 7.00
C ILE A 118 -0.99 -3.31 8.20
N GLY A 119 -1.22 -3.86 9.38
CA GLY A 119 -0.66 -3.34 10.63
C GLY A 119 0.87 -3.34 10.64
N THR A 120 1.44 -2.23 11.07
CA THR A 120 2.89 -2.02 11.17
C THR A 120 3.45 -2.70 12.41
N THR A 121 4.38 -3.64 12.24
CA THR A 121 5.10 -4.29 13.34
C THR A 121 6.61 -4.27 13.12
N GLU A 122 7.38 -4.32 14.21
CA GLU A 122 8.85 -4.37 14.13
C GLU A 122 9.37 -5.62 13.38
N ALA A 123 8.62 -6.73 13.44
CA ALA A 123 8.97 -7.93 12.69
C ALA A 123 8.83 -7.70 11.17
N ARG A 124 7.71 -7.07 10.74
CA ARG A 124 7.44 -6.75 9.33
C ARG A 124 8.41 -5.70 8.78
N LYS A 125 8.76 -4.69 9.58
CA LYS A 125 9.74 -3.65 9.23
C LYS A 125 11.14 -4.19 8.92
N LYS A 126 11.47 -5.43 9.29
CA LYS A 126 12.75 -6.04 8.93
C LYS A 126 12.85 -6.34 7.42
N THR A 127 11.72 -6.60 6.76
CA THR A 127 11.67 -7.04 5.36
C THR A 127 11.07 -6.02 4.40
N VAL A 128 10.19 -5.16 4.89
CA VAL A 128 9.52 -4.10 4.11
C VAL A 128 9.53 -2.79 4.88
N ASP A 129 9.26 -1.68 4.20
CA ASP A 129 8.99 -0.39 4.84
C ASP A 129 7.50 -0.08 4.82
N PHE A 130 7.10 0.88 5.64
CA PHE A 130 5.72 1.33 5.76
C PHE A 130 5.63 2.85 5.62
N SER A 131 4.52 3.33 5.10
CA SER A 131 4.09 4.71 5.29
C SER A 131 3.81 4.97 6.77
N ASP A 132 3.51 6.22 7.11
CA ASP A 132 2.88 6.53 8.39
C ASP A 132 1.52 5.85 8.49
N GLY A 133 1.08 5.59 9.73
CA GLY A 133 -0.18 4.92 9.99
C GLY A 133 -1.38 5.77 9.60
N TYR A 134 -2.38 5.15 8.98
CA TYR A 134 -3.60 5.83 8.54
C TYR A 134 -4.88 5.33 9.20
N ILE A 135 -4.85 4.16 9.86
CA ILE A 135 -5.99 3.63 10.63
C ILE A 135 -5.49 2.64 11.70
N ALA A 136 -6.20 2.59 12.81
CA ALA A 136 -6.05 1.60 13.86
C ALA A 136 -7.42 1.35 14.52
N GLY A 137 -7.60 0.19 15.15
CA GLY A 137 -8.90 -0.17 15.70
C GLY A 137 -8.84 -1.40 16.59
N TYR A 138 -9.75 -2.34 16.37
CA TYR A 138 -9.88 -3.56 17.14
C TYR A 138 -9.82 -4.80 16.24
N LEU A 139 -9.25 -5.87 16.78
CA LEU A 139 -9.36 -7.23 16.27
C LEU A 139 -10.49 -7.91 17.05
N SER A 140 -11.28 -8.78 16.39
CA SER A 140 -12.49 -9.32 17.01
C SER A 140 -12.68 -10.79 16.71
N VAL A 141 -13.21 -11.51 17.68
CA VAL A 141 -13.66 -12.91 17.53
C VAL A 141 -15.12 -12.93 17.14
N LEU A 142 -15.41 -13.47 15.96
CA LEU A 142 -16.75 -13.71 15.42
C LEU A 142 -17.10 -15.18 15.63
N THR A 143 -18.30 -15.48 16.19
CA THR A 143 -18.73 -16.84 16.50
C THR A 143 -20.25 -16.98 16.53
N ALA A 144 -20.76 -18.20 16.33
CA ALA A 144 -22.14 -18.59 16.61
C ALA A 144 -22.29 -19.23 18.00
N ASP A 145 -21.17 -19.66 18.63
CA ASP A 145 -21.18 -20.33 19.94
C ASP A 145 -21.39 -19.31 21.06
N LYS A 146 -22.54 -19.37 21.71
CA LYS A 146 -22.92 -18.50 22.85
C LYS A 146 -22.06 -18.71 24.10
N ALA A 147 -21.32 -19.82 24.19
CA ALA A 147 -20.40 -20.08 25.29
C ALA A 147 -19.09 -19.30 25.15
N ILE A 148 -18.74 -18.85 23.95
CA ILE A 148 -17.56 -18.00 23.71
C ILE A 148 -17.95 -16.55 24.00
N THR A 149 -17.62 -16.06 25.19
CA THR A 149 -17.86 -14.66 25.64
C THR A 149 -16.58 -13.94 26.03
N SER A 150 -15.44 -14.64 26.05
CA SER A 150 -14.12 -14.13 26.40
C SER A 150 -13.04 -14.94 25.71
N ALA A 151 -11.78 -14.50 25.81
CA ALA A 151 -10.62 -15.23 25.31
C ALA A 151 -10.50 -16.64 25.94
N ASP A 152 -10.85 -16.79 27.21
CA ASP A 152 -10.84 -18.10 27.89
C ASP A 152 -11.83 -19.09 27.30
N GLY A 153 -12.94 -18.61 26.75
CA GLY A 153 -13.94 -19.42 26.05
C GLY A 153 -13.44 -20.06 24.75
N LEU A 154 -12.27 -19.64 24.26
CA LEU A 154 -11.62 -20.22 23.08
C LEU A 154 -10.80 -21.48 23.38
N LYS A 155 -10.54 -21.82 24.65
CA LYS A 155 -9.78 -23.02 25.02
C LYS A 155 -10.46 -24.29 24.50
N GLY A 156 -9.70 -25.11 23.77
CA GLY A 156 -10.21 -26.33 23.13
C GLY A 156 -11.10 -26.09 21.91
N LYS A 157 -11.25 -24.84 21.46
CA LYS A 157 -12.01 -24.48 20.25
C LYS A 157 -11.10 -24.34 19.05
N ARG A 158 -11.67 -24.58 17.85
CA ARG A 158 -11.02 -24.33 16.56
C ARG A 158 -11.25 -22.87 16.16
N LEU A 159 -10.17 -22.10 16.07
CA LEU A 159 -10.22 -20.68 15.74
C LEU A 159 -9.64 -20.45 14.35
N GLY A 160 -10.48 -20.03 13.41
CA GLY A 160 -10.06 -19.59 12.08
C GLY A 160 -9.30 -18.26 12.15
N VAL A 161 -8.18 -18.19 11.45
CA VAL A 161 -7.38 -16.97 11.25
C VAL A 161 -6.92 -16.89 9.81
N VAL A 162 -6.78 -15.69 9.26
CA VAL A 162 -6.15 -15.52 7.94
C VAL A 162 -4.63 -15.57 8.13
N GLN A 163 -3.97 -16.36 7.28
CA GLN A 163 -2.52 -16.58 7.37
C GLN A 163 -1.73 -15.29 7.19
N GLY A 164 -0.68 -15.10 8.01
CA GLY A 164 0.23 -13.95 7.96
C GLY A 164 -0.31 -12.68 8.63
N THR A 165 -1.56 -12.67 9.14
CA THR A 165 -2.19 -11.50 9.77
C THR A 165 -1.71 -11.24 11.21
N LEU A 166 -2.04 -10.05 11.74
CA LEU A 166 -1.86 -9.76 13.17
C LEU A 166 -2.71 -10.69 14.04
N GLN A 167 -3.88 -11.08 13.56
CA GLN A 167 -4.79 -11.99 14.24
C GLN A 167 -4.14 -13.35 14.45
N GLU A 168 -3.51 -13.91 13.43
CA GLU A 168 -2.75 -15.17 13.57
C GLU A 168 -1.65 -15.04 14.62
N ILE A 169 -0.83 -13.98 14.51
CA ILE A 169 0.29 -13.74 15.43
C ILE A 169 -0.20 -13.55 16.87
N TYR A 170 -1.26 -12.76 17.05
CA TYR A 170 -1.85 -12.49 18.35
C TYR A 170 -2.44 -13.76 18.98
N ALA A 171 -3.24 -14.51 18.20
CA ALA A 171 -3.89 -15.73 18.66
C ALA A 171 -2.88 -16.80 19.07
N ALA A 172 -1.82 -17.01 18.26
CA ALA A 172 -0.75 -17.97 18.57
C ALA A 172 -0.04 -17.65 19.89
N LYS A 173 0.07 -16.37 20.23
CA LYS A 173 0.74 -15.92 21.48
C LYS A 173 -0.19 -15.90 22.68
N ASN A 174 -1.44 -15.48 22.52
CA ASN A 174 -2.30 -15.08 23.63
C ASN A 174 -3.50 -15.99 23.84
N PHE A 175 -3.97 -16.74 22.84
CA PHE A 175 -5.10 -17.66 22.98
C PHE A 175 -4.61 -19.10 23.21
N VAL A 176 -3.95 -19.29 24.35
CA VAL A 176 -3.33 -20.58 24.73
C VAL A 176 -4.38 -21.67 24.85
N GLY A 177 -4.10 -22.83 24.23
CA GLY A 177 -5.02 -23.97 24.24
C GLY A 177 -6.12 -23.92 23.18
N THR A 178 -6.06 -22.94 22.26
CA THR A 178 -6.93 -22.85 21.09
C THR A 178 -6.28 -23.56 19.91
N ASP A 179 -7.07 -24.29 19.11
CA ASP A 179 -6.61 -24.90 17.85
C ASP A 179 -6.74 -23.91 16.71
N LEU A 180 -5.61 -23.42 16.19
CA LEU A 180 -5.58 -22.41 15.13
C LEU A 180 -5.70 -23.06 13.74
N VAL A 181 -6.75 -22.73 13.02
CA VAL A 181 -6.98 -23.16 11.64
C VAL A 181 -6.71 -21.98 10.70
N LYS A 182 -5.72 -22.12 9.81
CA LYS A 182 -5.28 -21.04 8.91
C LYS A 182 -6.04 -21.08 7.60
N PHE A 183 -6.49 -19.91 7.13
CA PHE A 183 -7.20 -19.73 5.88
C PHE A 183 -6.45 -18.73 4.97
N PRO A 184 -6.62 -18.83 3.64
CA PRO A 184 -6.03 -17.86 2.71
C PRO A 184 -6.71 -16.48 2.79
N ASP A 185 -8.01 -16.45 3.10
CA ASP A 185 -8.86 -15.26 3.08
C ASP A 185 -10.01 -15.36 4.10
N ASN A 186 -10.70 -14.22 4.33
CA ASN A 186 -11.81 -14.16 5.29
C ASN A 186 -13.05 -14.91 4.80
N ASN A 187 -13.35 -14.92 3.50
CA ASN A 187 -14.51 -15.62 2.96
C ASN A 187 -14.44 -17.11 3.24
N SER A 188 -13.26 -17.72 3.03
CA SER A 188 -13.01 -19.14 3.34
C SER A 188 -13.15 -19.41 4.84
N ALA A 189 -12.60 -18.53 5.70
CA ALA A 189 -12.71 -18.66 7.15
C ALA A 189 -14.15 -18.51 7.66
N VAL A 190 -14.90 -17.53 7.15
CA VAL A 190 -16.32 -17.33 7.54
C VAL A 190 -17.19 -18.44 7.00
N SER A 191 -16.93 -18.98 5.81
CA SER A 191 -17.62 -20.18 5.29
C SER A 191 -17.39 -21.38 6.21
N ALA A 192 -16.14 -21.61 6.66
CA ALA A 192 -15.79 -22.66 7.62
C ALA A 192 -16.47 -22.44 9.00
N LEU A 193 -16.59 -21.19 9.45
CA LEU A 193 -17.33 -20.85 10.66
C LEU A 193 -18.83 -21.15 10.52
N ASN A 194 -19.42 -20.71 9.41
CA ASN A 194 -20.87 -20.88 9.18
C ASN A 194 -21.29 -22.35 9.03
N ASN A 195 -20.42 -23.21 8.50
CA ASN A 195 -20.67 -24.65 8.38
C ASN A 195 -20.19 -25.49 9.58
N GLY A 196 -19.63 -24.86 10.61
CA GLY A 196 -19.17 -25.51 11.84
C GLY A 196 -17.81 -26.23 11.71
N THR A 197 -17.04 -26.01 10.65
CA THR A 197 -15.67 -26.54 10.53
C THR A 197 -14.73 -25.88 11.55
N VAL A 198 -14.93 -24.59 11.85
CA VAL A 198 -14.32 -23.88 12.97
C VAL A 198 -15.39 -23.34 13.90
N ASP A 199 -15.04 -23.07 15.16
CA ASP A 199 -15.98 -22.63 16.21
C ASP A 199 -16.02 -21.09 16.31
N ALA A 200 -14.96 -20.41 15.85
CA ALA A 200 -14.85 -18.97 15.80
C ALA A 200 -13.90 -18.53 14.67
N HIS A 201 -13.96 -17.26 14.29
CA HIS A 201 -13.01 -16.61 13.38
C HIS A 201 -12.51 -15.31 13.98
N PHE A 202 -11.19 -15.06 13.93
CA PHE A 202 -10.56 -13.86 14.49
C PHE A 202 -10.09 -12.97 13.35
N LEU A 203 -10.69 -11.76 13.25
CA LEU A 203 -10.53 -10.82 12.15
C LEU A 203 -10.67 -9.38 12.65
N ASP A 204 -10.57 -8.40 11.74
CA ASP A 204 -10.78 -7.00 12.08
C ASP A 204 -12.24 -6.74 12.49
N TYR A 205 -12.45 -5.87 13.48
CA TYR A 205 -13.75 -5.56 14.07
C TYR A 205 -14.78 -5.08 13.02
N GLU A 206 -14.38 -4.18 12.15
CA GLU A 206 -15.30 -3.64 11.14
C GLU A 206 -15.67 -4.71 10.09
N ALA A 207 -14.73 -5.59 9.73
CA ALA A 207 -15.03 -6.73 8.89
C ALA A 207 -15.95 -7.73 9.61
N ALA A 208 -15.75 -7.97 10.91
CA ALA A 208 -16.62 -8.80 11.73
C ALA A 208 -18.06 -8.26 11.78
N LYS A 209 -18.24 -6.93 11.88
CA LYS A 209 -19.56 -6.28 11.79
C LYS A 209 -20.23 -6.55 10.44
N ASP A 210 -19.52 -6.38 9.32
CA ASP A 210 -20.08 -6.63 7.99
C ASP A 210 -20.50 -8.10 7.82
N TYR A 211 -19.68 -9.05 8.27
CA TYR A 211 -20.04 -10.47 8.27
C TYR A 211 -21.23 -10.78 9.19
N GLY A 212 -21.32 -10.13 10.36
CA GLY A 212 -22.47 -10.27 11.27
C GLY A 212 -23.79 -9.77 10.66
N VAL A 213 -23.76 -8.79 9.76
CA VAL A 213 -24.95 -8.36 9.00
C VAL A 213 -25.33 -9.42 7.96
N ARG A 214 -24.36 -10.01 7.26
CA ARG A 214 -24.60 -11.06 6.25
C ARG A 214 -25.00 -12.41 6.86
N TYR A 215 -24.51 -12.71 8.06
CA TYR A 215 -24.77 -13.94 8.80
C TYR A 215 -25.30 -13.62 10.20
N PRO A 216 -26.63 -13.37 10.37
CA PRO A 216 -27.22 -12.90 11.64
C PRO A 216 -27.07 -13.83 12.85
N ASN A 217 -26.72 -15.11 12.60
CA ASN A 217 -26.36 -16.07 13.64
C ASN A 217 -24.99 -15.85 14.25
N LEU A 218 -24.10 -15.12 13.56
CA LEU A 218 -22.75 -14.82 14.03
C LEU A 218 -22.75 -13.54 14.89
N LYS A 219 -21.99 -13.56 15.99
CA LYS A 219 -21.85 -12.46 16.93
C LYS A 219 -20.39 -12.18 17.22
N ILE A 220 -20.06 -10.92 17.44
CA ILE A 220 -18.77 -10.51 17.97
C ILE A 220 -18.75 -10.81 19.47
N ALA A 221 -17.81 -11.67 19.88
CA ALA A 221 -17.72 -12.14 21.26
C ALA A 221 -16.55 -11.48 22.05
N VAL A 222 -15.46 -11.13 21.37
CA VAL A 222 -14.24 -10.58 21.98
C VAL A 222 -13.71 -9.47 21.11
N ASN A 223 -13.22 -8.37 21.72
CA ASN A 223 -12.53 -7.28 21.04
C ASN A 223 -11.15 -7.06 21.67
N ILE A 224 -10.13 -6.97 20.85
CA ILE A 224 -8.73 -6.74 21.24
C ILE A 224 -8.25 -5.44 20.57
N PRO A 225 -7.75 -4.44 21.32
CA PRO A 225 -7.17 -3.24 20.71
C PRO A 225 -5.92 -3.55 19.88
N SER A 226 -5.76 -2.86 18.73
CA SER A 226 -4.58 -2.96 17.86
C SER A 226 -3.95 -1.59 17.56
N PHE A 227 -4.13 -0.63 18.46
CA PHE A 227 -3.65 0.77 18.30
C PHE A 227 -2.13 0.91 18.31
N ASP A 228 -1.40 -0.05 18.84
CA ASP A 228 0.06 -0.14 18.84
C ASP A 228 0.65 -0.62 17.49
N ALA A 229 -0.20 -1.10 16.59
CA ALA A 229 0.17 -1.56 15.26
C ALA A 229 -0.73 -0.94 14.17
N PRO A 230 -0.73 0.40 14.01
CA PRO A 230 -1.57 1.05 13.02
C PRO A 230 -1.25 0.54 11.62
N ALA A 231 -2.28 0.47 10.76
CA ALA A 231 -2.08 0.10 9.37
C ALA A 231 -1.36 1.20 8.60
N GLY A 232 -0.42 0.82 7.76
CA GLY A 232 0.32 1.67 6.83
C GLY A 232 0.37 1.04 5.43
N PHE A 233 0.66 1.84 4.42
CA PHE A 233 0.97 1.34 3.09
C PHE A 233 2.34 0.66 3.11
N VAL A 234 2.42 -0.54 2.57
CA VAL A 234 3.67 -1.33 2.54
C VAL A 234 4.45 -1.00 1.29
N LEU A 235 5.76 -0.78 1.45
CA LEU A 235 6.68 -0.46 0.35
C LEU A 235 7.91 -1.35 0.42
N ARG A 236 8.60 -1.47 -0.70
CA ARG A 236 9.92 -2.10 -0.75
C ARG A 236 10.88 -1.37 0.20
N LYS A 237 11.68 -2.15 0.90
CA LYS A 237 12.69 -1.63 1.82
C LYS A 237 13.66 -0.67 1.14
N GLY A 238 13.85 0.51 1.74
CA GLY A 238 14.77 1.54 1.26
C GLY A 238 14.23 2.42 0.11
N ASN A 239 12.96 2.28 -0.30
CA ASN A 239 12.35 3.24 -1.23
C ASN A 239 11.86 4.49 -0.49
N ASP A 240 12.80 5.28 0.05
CA ASP A 240 12.50 6.49 0.83
C ASP A 240 11.82 7.57 -0.01
N LYS A 241 12.10 7.64 -1.32
CA LYS A 241 11.47 8.62 -2.22
C LYS A 241 9.96 8.42 -2.26
N LEU A 242 9.51 7.19 -2.55
CA LEU A 242 8.08 6.87 -2.58
C LEU A 242 7.46 6.98 -1.20
N ARG A 243 8.11 6.47 -0.15
CA ARG A 243 7.61 6.55 1.22
C ARG A 243 7.34 7.98 1.66
N ASN A 244 8.29 8.90 1.45
CA ASN A 244 8.16 10.30 1.84
C ASN A 244 7.07 11.00 1.03
N ALA A 245 6.94 10.70 -0.27
CA ALA A 245 5.88 11.24 -1.11
C ALA A 245 4.48 10.76 -0.64
N LEU A 246 4.33 9.46 -0.37
CA LEU A 246 3.09 8.89 0.17
C LEU A 246 2.73 9.51 1.53
N ASN A 247 3.69 9.67 2.44
CA ASN A 247 3.44 10.30 3.75
C ASN A 247 3.00 11.75 3.60
N THR A 248 3.65 12.53 2.75
CA THR A 248 3.26 13.91 2.49
C THR A 248 1.82 14.00 1.96
N ALA A 249 1.46 13.16 0.98
CA ALA A 249 0.12 13.12 0.42
C ALA A 249 -0.93 12.61 1.41
N LEU A 250 -0.59 11.60 2.21
CA LEU A 250 -1.44 11.06 3.28
C LEU A 250 -1.74 12.11 4.35
N HIS A 251 -0.73 12.82 4.82
CA HIS A 251 -0.91 13.91 5.79
C HIS A 251 -1.75 15.04 5.22
N ALA A 252 -1.57 15.38 3.94
CA ALA A 252 -2.42 16.37 3.28
C ALA A 252 -3.89 15.92 3.23
N ALA A 253 -4.16 14.64 2.94
CA ALA A 253 -5.52 14.08 2.96
C ALA A 253 -6.15 14.06 4.37
N MET A 254 -5.34 13.89 5.41
CA MET A 254 -5.79 14.04 6.80
C MET A 254 -6.12 15.51 7.12
N GLN A 255 -5.26 16.43 6.70
CA GLN A 255 -5.37 17.85 7.02
C GLN A 255 -6.54 18.56 6.33
N ASP A 256 -6.85 18.23 5.08
CA ASP A 256 -7.95 18.85 4.33
C ASP A 256 -9.31 18.19 4.56
N GLY A 257 -9.36 17.14 5.41
CA GLY A 257 -10.59 16.44 5.78
C GLY A 257 -10.99 15.32 4.83
N THR A 258 -10.23 15.04 3.78
CA THR A 258 -10.49 13.91 2.85
C THR A 258 -10.52 12.58 3.60
N TRP A 259 -9.52 12.34 4.46
CA TRP A 259 -9.46 11.13 5.31
C TRP A 259 -10.73 11.00 6.17
N LYS A 260 -11.15 12.09 6.81
CA LYS A 260 -12.36 12.11 7.65
C LYS A 260 -13.62 11.74 6.84
N THR A 261 -13.78 12.33 5.66
CA THR A 261 -14.93 12.07 4.77
C THR A 261 -14.97 10.59 4.35
N LEU A 262 -13.81 10.01 4.01
CA LEU A 262 -13.71 8.59 3.67
C LEU A 262 -13.98 7.69 4.88
N TYR A 263 -13.49 8.08 6.06
CA TYR A 263 -13.77 7.34 7.29
C TYR A 263 -15.27 7.31 7.62
N GLU A 264 -15.94 8.46 7.59
CA GLU A 264 -17.40 8.56 7.83
C GLU A 264 -18.21 7.75 6.81
N LYS A 265 -17.77 7.71 5.56
CA LYS A 265 -18.39 6.89 4.50
C LYS A 265 -18.31 5.40 4.78
N TRP A 266 -17.12 4.92 5.17
CA TRP A 266 -16.83 3.49 5.25
C TRP A 266 -17.08 2.89 6.65
N PHE A 267 -17.02 3.71 7.70
CA PHE A 267 -17.19 3.30 9.10
C PHE A 267 -18.31 4.09 9.79
N PRO A 268 -19.55 4.06 9.26
CA PRO A 268 -20.64 4.84 9.83
C PRO A 268 -20.91 4.41 11.28
N GLY A 269 -20.91 5.41 12.18
CA GLY A 269 -21.18 5.20 13.62
C GLY A 269 -20.01 4.61 14.40
N SER A 270 -18.85 4.34 13.78
CA SER A 270 -17.64 3.93 14.50
C SER A 270 -16.94 5.14 15.11
N PRO A 271 -16.33 5.01 16.32
CA PRO A 271 -15.55 6.09 16.92
C PRO A 271 -14.41 6.50 16.00
N MET A 272 -14.30 7.81 15.75
CA MET A 272 -13.26 8.35 14.89
C MET A 272 -11.98 8.54 15.67
N PRO A 273 -10.82 7.98 15.21
CA PRO A 273 -9.54 8.15 15.88
C PRO A 273 -9.02 9.58 15.73
N ASP A 274 -8.94 10.34 16.81
CA ASP A 274 -8.53 11.76 16.85
C ASP A 274 -7.14 12.01 16.24
N GLN A 275 -6.26 11.02 16.31
CA GLN A 275 -4.88 11.12 15.82
C GLN A 275 -4.76 11.34 14.31
N TYR A 276 -5.82 11.03 13.53
CA TYR A 276 -5.88 11.21 12.07
C TYR A 276 -6.69 12.43 11.65
N LEU A 277 -7.24 13.18 12.61
CA LEU A 277 -7.98 14.41 12.34
C LEU A 277 -7.04 15.61 12.17
N PRO A 278 -7.49 16.68 11.47
CA PRO A 278 -6.76 17.93 11.36
C PRO A 278 -6.35 18.45 12.75
N LYS A 279 -5.08 18.69 12.94
CA LYS A 279 -4.61 19.37 14.15
C LYS A 279 -5.02 20.84 14.06
N LYS A 280 -5.73 21.34 15.09
CA LYS A 280 -6.12 22.76 15.24
C LYS A 280 -4.91 23.64 15.42
#